data_30586683c00db4fcc28dce72cf81063f
#
_entry.id   30586683c00db4fcc28dce72cf81063f
#
_cell.length_a   1.000
_cell.length_b   1.000
_cell.length_c   1.000
_cell.angle_alpha   90.00
_cell.angle_beta   90.00
_cell.angle_gamma   90.00
#
_symmetry.space_group_name_H-M   'P 1'
#
loop_
_entity.id
_entity.type
_entity.pdbx_description
1 polymer ?
#
loop_
_entity_poly.entity_id
_entity_poly.type
_entity_poly.pdbx_seq_one_letter_code
_entity_poly.pdbx_strand_id
1 'polypeptide(L)'
;MAIKYVDKKLGRFIIVGIINTIVGTAVMFGLYNLAGCSYWVSSAANYIVGSILSFFLNKYYTFEYKGDMAGSAVRFIINIAVCYLLAYGIAKPLVLAVLPGSQKLQENVAMLVGMCLFVGFNYLGQRLFAFRDRDKER
;
A
#
# COMPACT_ATOMS: atom_id res chain seq x y z
N MET A 1 5.47 -8.29 -27.08
CA MET A 1 6.46 -8.49 -26.01
C MET A 1 6.27 -7.56 -24.83
N ALA A 2 6.38 -6.28 -25.08
CA ALA A 2 6.27 -5.32 -23.99
C ALA A 2 4.92 -5.39 -23.29
N ILE A 3 3.86 -5.53 -24.05
CA ILE A 3 2.52 -5.61 -23.47
C ILE A 3 2.38 -6.84 -22.58
N LYS A 4 2.89 -7.97 -23.08
CA LYS A 4 2.83 -9.20 -22.32
C LYS A 4 3.59 -9.10 -21.00
N TYR A 5 4.75 -8.45 -21.04
CA TYR A 5 5.57 -8.26 -19.87
C TYR A 5 4.86 -7.37 -18.85
N VAL A 6 4.24 -6.31 -19.32
CA VAL A 6 3.49 -5.41 -18.46
C VAL A 6 2.32 -6.15 -17.82
N ASP A 7 1.60 -6.96 -18.60
CA ASP A 7 0.48 -7.72 -18.08
C ASP A 7 0.92 -8.70 -17.00
N LYS A 8 2.07 -9.33 -17.20
CA LYS A 8 2.60 -10.26 -16.23
C LYS A 8 2.95 -9.57 -14.93
N LYS A 9 3.61 -8.41 -15.02
CA LYS A 9 3.93 -7.63 -13.83
C LYS A 9 2.68 -7.19 -13.08
N LEU A 10 1.71 -6.70 -13.83
CA LEU A 10 0.47 -6.26 -13.22
C LEU A 10 -0.25 -7.40 -12.53
N GLY A 11 -0.32 -8.56 -13.19
CA GLY A 11 -0.95 -9.72 -12.61
C GLY A 11 -0.27 -10.15 -11.32
N ARG A 12 1.05 -10.16 -11.30
CA ARG A 12 1.80 -10.53 -10.10
C ARG A 12 1.60 -9.50 -9.00
N PHE A 13 1.58 -8.22 -9.36
CA PHE A 13 1.33 -7.17 -8.38
C PHE A 13 -0.05 -7.34 -7.73
N ILE A 14 -1.05 -7.69 -8.53
CA ILE A 14 -2.40 -7.92 -8.00
C ILE A 14 -2.40 -9.08 -7.01
N ILE A 15 -1.71 -10.17 -7.34
CA ILE A 15 -1.62 -11.32 -6.43
C ILE A 15 -0.98 -10.92 -5.10
N VAL A 16 0.14 -10.21 -5.17
CA VAL A 16 0.81 -9.73 -3.96
C VAL A 16 -0.10 -8.78 -3.20
N GLY A 17 -0.81 -7.91 -3.92
CA GLY A 17 -1.74 -6.98 -3.31
C GLY A 17 -2.87 -7.67 -2.56
N ILE A 18 -3.39 -8.78 -3.12
CA ILE A 18 -4.43 -9.54 -2.45
C ILE A 18 -3.90 -10.11 -1.14
N ILE A 19 -2.71 -10.70 -1.17
CA ILE A 19 -2.09 -11.27 0.03
C ILE A 19 -1.88 -10.18 1.08
N ASN A 20 -1.31 -9.06 0.67
CA ASN A 20 -1.07 -7.94 1.58
C ASN A 20 -2.36 -7.39 2.15
N THR A 21 -3.41 -7.32 1.33
CA THR A 21 -4.69 -6.79 1.76
C THR A 21 -5.30 -7.67 2.83
N ILE A 22 -5.25 -8.97 2.64
CA ILE A 22 -5.81 -9.90 3.62
C ILE A 22 -5.08 -9.76 4.96
N VAL A 23 -3.75 -9.82 4.92
CA VAL A 23 -2.95 -9.74 6.14
C VAL A 23 -3.10 -8.38 6.80
N GLY A 24 -2.91 -7.32 6.02
CA GLY A 24 -2.94 -5.97 6.56
C GLY A 24 -4.31 -5.57 7.08
N THR A 25 -5.36 -5.97 6.38
CA THR A 25 -6.72 -5.66 6.80
C THR A 25 -7.03 -6.32 8.13
N ALA A 26 -6.62 -7.58 8.29
CA ALA A 26 -6.84 -8.27 9.55
C ALA A 26 -6.13 -7.55 10.70
N VAL A 27 -4.89 -7.12 10.47
CA VAL A 27 -4.14 -6.38 11.49
C VAL A 27 -4.82 -5.05 11.79
N MET A 28 -5.15 -4.29 10.76
CA MET A 28 -5.69 -2.94 10.93
C MET A 28 -7.03 -2.94 11.65
N PHE A 29 -7.97 -3.71 11.15
CA PHE A 29 -9.30 -3.72 11.76
C PHE A 29 -9.32 -4.43 13.09
N GLY A 30 -8.46 -5.44 13.27
CA GLY A 30 -8.32 -6.09 14.56
C GLY A 30 -7.81 -5.14 15.63
N LEU A 31 -6.78 -4.37 15.32
CA LEU A 31 -6.24 -3.41 16.27
C LEU A 31 -7.26 -2.31 16.59
N TYR A 32 -7.92 -1.80 15.57
CA TYR A 32 -8.87 -0.70 15.80
C TYR A 32 -10.09 -1.17 16.58
N ASN A 33 -10.70 -2.25 16.15
CA ASN A 33 -12.00 -2.67 16.70
C ASN A 33 -11.88 -3.55 17.94
N LEU A 34 -10.83 -4.36 18.06
CA LEU A 34 -10.71 -5.31 19.17
C LEU A 34 -9.74 -4.85 20.24
N ALA A 35 -8.65 -4.19 19.85
CA ALA A 35 -7.64 -3.75 20.80
C ALA A 35 -7.79 -2.30 21.22
N GLY A 36 -8.66 -1.55 20.57
CA GLY A 36 -8.89 -0.15 20.93
C GLY A 36 -7.84 0.82 20.45
N CYS A 37 -7.04 0.44 19.46
CA CYS A 37 -6.04 1.35 18.91
C CYS A 37 -6.68 2.41 18.04
N SER A 38 -5.98 3.53 17.84
CA SER A 38 -6.51 4.63 17.06
C SER A 38 -6.51 4.32 15.57
N TYR A 39 -7.24 5.15 14.81
CA TYR A 39 -7.25 5.09 13.35
C TYR A 39 -5.83 5.10 12.78
N TRP A 40 -5.01 6.06 13.26
CA TRP A 40 -3.66 6.20 12.70
C TRP A 40 -2.73 5.07 13.10
N VAL A 41 -2.80 4.63 14.35
CA VAL A 41 -1.98 3.51 14.80
C VAL A 41 -2.38 2.23 14.09
N SER A 42 -3.68 1.99 13.97
CA SER A 42 -4.16 0.77 13.31
C SER A 42 -3.76 0.72 11.85
N SER A 43 -3.96 1.82 11.12
CA SER A 43 -3.61 1.85 9.72
C SER A 43 -2.10 1.81 9.52
N ALA A 44 -1.34 2.46 10.38
CA ALA A 44 0.11 2.39 10.29
C ALA A 44 0.60 0.96 10.49
N ALA A 45 0.04 0.24 11.44
CA ALA A 45 0.42 -1.15 11.67
C ALA A 45 0.18 -2.02 10.45
N ASN A 46 -0.94 -1.80 9.75
CA ASN A 46 -1.21 -2.48 8.50
C ASN A 46 -0.02 -2.34 7.54
N TYR A 47 0.46 -1.12 7.38
CA TYR A 47 1.50 -0.87 6.38
C TYR A 47 2.89 -1.21 6.87
N ILE A 48 3.13 -1.19 8.17
CA ILE A 48 4.39 -1.67 8.69
C ILE A 48 4.52 -3.18 8.46
N VAL A 49 3.49 -3.93 8.82
CA VAL A 49 3.51 -5.37 8.63
C VAL A 49 3.52 -5.71 7.15
N GLY A 50 2.62 -5.09 6.39
CA GLY A 50 2.50 -5.39 4.98
C GLY A 50 3.69 -4.94 4.16
N SER A 51 4.35 -3.84 4.56
CA SER A 51 5.45 -3.33 3.74
C SER A 51 6.65 -4.26 3.74
N ILE A 52 6.91 -4.92 4.85
CA ILE A 52 8.02 -5.88 4.91
C ILE A 52 7.76 -7.00 3.92
N LEU A 53 6.58 -7.56 3.97
CA LEU A 53 6.19 -8.62 3.04
C LEU A 53 6.16 -8.12 1.60
N SER A 54 5.55 -6.95 1.41
CA SER A 54 5.37 -6.38 0.08
C SER A 54 6.70 -6.04 -0.59
N PHE A 55 7.66 -5.52 0.19
CA PHE A 55 8.94 -5.17 -0.39
C PHE A 55 9.59 -6.37 -1.04
N PHE A 56 9.68 -7.48 -0.31
CA PHE A 56 10.36 -8.66 -0.84
C PHE A 56 9.56 -9.33 -1.95
N LEU A 57 8.26 -9.41 -1.80
CA LEU A 57 7.46 -10.03 -2.84
C LEU A 57 7.49 -9.23 -4.14
N ASN A 58 7.37 -7.91 -4.03
CA ASN A 58 7.39 -7.09 -5.24
C ASN A 58 8.77 -7.04 -5.87
N LYS A 59 9.82 -6.99 -5.04
CA LYS A 59 11.17 -6.95 -5.57
C LYS A 59 11.50 -8.23 -6.34
N TYR A 60 11.22 -9.38 -5.76
CA TYR A 60 11.66 -10.64 -6.33
C TYR A 60 10.64 -11.29 -7.24
N TYR A 61 9.37 -11.07 -6.99
CA TYR A 61 8.31 -11.74 -7.73
C TYR A 61 7.65 -10.84 -8.76
N THR A 62 7.14 -9.69 -8.33
CA THR A 62 6.36 -8.83 -9.22
C THR A 62 7.24 -8.14 -10.26
N PHE A 63 8.25 -7.43 -9.80
CA PHE A 63 9.06 -6.61 -10.69
C PHE A 63 10.40 -7.23 -11.05
N GLU A 64 10.76 -8.31 -10.38
CA GLU A 64 12.01 -9.01 -10.64
C GLU A 64 13.20 -8.05 -10.68
N TYR A 65 13.21 -7.16 -9.70
CA TYR A 65 14.20 -6.11 -9.62
C TYR A 65 15.55 -6.65 -9.16
N LYS A 66 16.59 -6.30 -9.87
CA LYS A 66 17.93 -6.78 -9.53
C LYS A 66 18.90 -5.67 -9.20
N GLY A 67 18.38 -4.49 -8.97
CA GLY A 67 19.22 -3.35 -8.66
C GLY A 67 19.64 -3.30 -7.21
N ASP A 68 20.09 -2.14 -6.82
CA ASP A 68 20.63 -1.88 -5.51
C ASP A 68 19.60 -2.13 -4.41
N MET A 69 19.92 -3.05 -3.50
CA MET A 69 19.01 -3.41 -2.42
C MET A 69 18.78 -2.24 -1.47
N ALA A 70 19.86 -1.60 -1.04
CA ALA A 70 19.74 -0.52 -0.06
C ALA A 70 19.00 0.68 -0.64
N GLY A 71 19.34 1.04 -1.87
CA GLY A 71 18.68 2.16 -2.53
C GLY A 71 17.21 1.90 -2.76
N SER A 72 16.86 0.69 -3.22
CA SER A 72 15.48 0.37 -3.47
C SER A 72 14.68 0.30 -2.16
N ALA A 73 15.30 -0.17 -1.08
CA ALA A 73 14.62 -0.19 0.21
C ALA A 73 14.29 1.20 0.70
N VAL A 74 15.24 2.13 0.56
CA VAL A 74 15.00 3.52 0.96
C VAL A 74 13.88 4.11 0.13
N ARG A 75 13.93 3.93 -1.19
CA ARG A 75 12.90 4.46 -2.06
C ARG A 75 11.53 3.84 -1.75
N PHE A 76 11.52 2.55 -1.43
CA PHE A 76 10.29 1.86 -1.08
C PHE A 76 9.68 2.43 0.20
N ILE A 77 10.50 2.64 1.22
CA ILE A 77 10.03 3.21 2.48
C ILE A 77 9.47 4.60 2.28
N ILE A 78 10.17 5.43 1.51
CA ILE A 78 9.68 6.77 1.21
C ILE A 78 8.36 6.71 0.47
N ASN A 79 8.25 5.82 -0.50
CA ASN A 79 7.03 5.65 -1.26
C ASN A 79 5.86 5.25 -0.36
N ILE A 80 6.09 4.27 0.52
CA ILE A 80 5.03 3.81 1.43
C ILE A 80 4.58 4.94 2.35
N ALA A 81 5.54 5.69 2.90
CA ALA A 81 5.20 6.77 3.81
C ALA A 81 4.38 7.85 3.12
N VAL A 82 4.79 8.26 1.92
CA VAL A 82 4.09 9.29 1.17
C VAL A 82 2.69 8.81 0.79
N CYS A 83 2.59 7.58 0.26
CA CYS A 83 1.31 7.05 -0.15
C CYS A 83 0.35 6.89 1.02
N TYR A 84 0.88 6.44 2.17
CA TYR A 84 0.08 6.30 3.36
C TYR A 84 -0.48 7.64 3.83
N LEU A 85 0.39 8.64 3.93
CA LEU A 85 -0.05 9.94 4.40
C LEU A 85 -1.06 10.58 3.45
N LEU A 86 -0.82 10.47 2.15
CA LEU A 86 -1.74 11.01 1.18
C LEU A 86 -3.08 10.28 1.19
N ALA A 87 -3.03 8.96 1.16
CA ALA A 87 -4.25 8.17 1.06
C ALA A 87 -5.14 8.34 2.29
N TYR A 88 -4.55 8.18 3.47
CA TYR A 88 -5.33 8.23 4.69
C TYR A 88 -5.63 9.64 5.15
N GLY A 89 -4.74 10.58 4.80
CA GLY A 89 -5.00 11.99 5.05
C GLY A 89 -6.13 12.53 4.19
N ILE A 90 -6.29 12.00 2.97
CA ILE A 90 -7.40 12.38 2.11
C ILE A 90 -8.67 11.64 2.51
N ALA A 91 -8.55 10.35 2.85
CA ALA A 91 -9.70 9.52 3.12
C ALA A 91 -10.54 10.01 4.29
N LYS A 92 -9.89 10.37 5.40
CA LYS A 92 -10.62 10.72 6.60
C LYS A 92 -11.47 11.98 6.44
N PRO A 93 -10.91 13.11 5.99
CA PRO A 93 -11.76 14.29 5.80
C PRO A 93 -12.82 14.08 4.72
N LEU A 94 -12.53 13.32 3.69
CA LEU A 94 -13.50 13.05 2.66
C LEU A 94 -14.70 12.29 3.22
N VAL A 95 -14.43 11.24 3.99
CA VAL A 95 -15.52 10.44 4.58
C VAL A 95 -16.30 11.26 5.59
N LEU A 96 -15.63 12.06 6.42
CA LEU A 96 -16.30 12.91 7.38
C LEU A 96 -17.23 13.90 6.70
N ALA A 97 -16.87 14.36 5.51
CA ALA A 97 -17.66 15.33 4.80
C ALA A 97 -18.94 14.74 4.20
N VAL A 98 -18.91 13.45 3.85
CA VAL A 98 -20.03 12.85 3.10
C VAL A 98 -20.80 11.81 3.89
N LEU A 99 -20.26 11.28 4.98
CA LEU A 99 -20.90 10.21 5.71
C LEU A 99 -21.22 10.63 7.13
N PRO A 100 -22.49 10.79 7.49
CA PRO A 100 -22.87 11.06 8.87
C PRO A 100 -22.80 9.79 9.69
N GLY A 101 -22.73 9.92 10.99
CA GLY A 101 -22.73 8.77 11.87
C GLY A 101 -21.71 8.90 12.97
N SER A 102 -21.44 7.78 13.65
CA SER A 102 -20.50 7.78 14.75
C SER A 102 -19.07 7.87 14.24
N GLN A 103 -18.19 8.32 15.13
CA GLN A 103 -16.78 8.40 14.80
C GLN A 103 -16.24 7.03 14.39
N LYS A 104 -16.67 5.98 15.10
CA LYS A 104 -16.19 4.64 14.78
C LYS A 104 -16.59 4.22 13.37
N LEU A 105 -17.83 4.49 12.99
CA LEU A 105 -18.28 4.17 11.62
C LEU A 105 -17.49 4.97 10.61
N GLN A 106 -17.35 6.26 10.84
CA GLN A 106 -16.63 7.12 9.91
C GLN A 106 -15.19 6.68 9.73
N GLU A 107 -14.52 6.31 10.81
CA GLU A 107 -13.12 5.90 10.72
C GLU A 107 -12.97 4.53 10.07
N ASN A 108 -13.90 3.60 10.31
CA ASN A 108 -13.83 2.33 9.62
C ASN A 108 -14.01 2.51 8.11
N VAL A 109 -14.95 3.35 7.70
CA VAL A 109 -15.14 3.62 6.28
C VAL A 109 -13.94 4.36 5.71
N ALA A 110 -13.37 5.29 6.47
CA ALA A 110 -12.18 6.02 6.03
C ALA A 110 -11.01 5.06 5.81
N MET A 111 -10.88 4.04 6.64
CA MET A 111 -9.81 3.06 6.44
C MET A 111 -10.01 2.29 5.15
N LEU A 112 -11.25 1.94 4.80
CA LEU A 112 -11.51 1.28 3.53
C LEU A 112 -11.18 2.17 2.34
N VAL A 113 -11.60 3.43 2.40
CA VAL A 113 -11.29 4.39 1.35
C VAL A 113 -9.79 4.60 1.24
N GLY A 114 -9.13 4.71 2.39
CA GLY A 114 -7.68 4.86 2.42
C GLY A 114 -6.95 3.70 1.78
N MET A 115 -7.44 2.48 2.02
CA MET A 115 -6.85 1.31 1.39
C MET A 115 -6.92 1.39 -0.13
N CYS A 116 -8.06 1.80 -0.66
CA CYS A 116 -8.22 1.91 -2.10
C CYS A 116 -7.29 2.97 -2.69
N LEU A 117 -7.23 4.13 -2.05
CA LEU A 117 -6.33 5.20 -2.51
C LEU A 117 -4.87 4.76 -2.41
N PHE A 118 -4.52 4.09 -1.31
CA PHE A 118 -3.16 3.64 -1.13
C PHE A 118 -2.74 2.67 -2.22
N VAL A 119 -3.60 1.73 -2.57
CA VAL A 119 -3.26 0.75 -3.60
C VAL A 119 -2.89 1.44 -4.91
N GLY A 120 -3.69 2.41 -5.32
CA GLY A 120 -3.41 3.13 -6.55
C GLY A 120 -2.11 3.91 -6.49
N PHE A 121 -1.93 4.70 -5.43
CA PHE A 121 -0.72 5.49 -5.26
C PHE A 121 0.51 4.59 -5.13
N ASN A 122 0.37 3.51 -4.38
CA ASN A 122 1.48 2.61 -4.12
C ASN A 122 1.95 1.89 -5.37
N TYR A 123 1.02 1.43 -6.19
CA TYR A 123 1.40 0.76 -7.42
C TYR A 123 2.21 1.69 -8.32
N LEU A 124 1.70 2.91 -8.51
CA LEU A 124 2.40 3.88 -9.34
C LEU A 124 3.76 4.23 -8.77
N GLY A 125 3.81 4.43 -7.45
CA GLY A 125 5.06 4.79 -6.81
C GLY A 125 6.10 3.68 -6.87
N GLN A 126 5.69 2.45 -6.65
CA GLN A 126 6.64 1.34 -6.73
C GLN A 126 7.15 1.16 -8.14
N ARG A 127 6.27 1.24 -9.11
CA ARG A 127 6.67 1.02 -10.49
C ARG A 127 7.55 2.14 -11.03
N LEU A 128 7.21 3.38 -10.70
CA LEU A 128 7.88 4.54 -11.27
C LEU A 128 9.04 5.04 -10.43
N PHE A 129 9.10 4.68 -9.16
CA PHE A 129 10.08 5.23 -8.24
C PHE A 129 10.90 4.14 -7.53
N ALA A 130 10.25 3.32 -6.71
CA ALA A 130 11.00 2.41 -5.83
C ALA A 130 11.73 1.31 -6.58
N PHE A 131 11.05 0.71 -7.53
CA PHE A 131 11.62 -0.40 -8.31
C PHE A 131 11.82 -0.04 -9.77
N ARG A 132 12.06 1.21 -10.02
CA ARG A 132 12.33 1.66 -11.38
C ARG A 132 13.60 0.99 -11.86
N ASP A 133 13.47 0.28 -12.96
CA ASP A 133 14.58 -0.45 -13.55
C ASP A 133 15.23 0.41 -14.61
N ARG A 134 16.48 0.75 -14.37
CA ARG A 134 17.23 1.57 -15.30
C ARG A 134 17.31 0.99 -16.68
N ASP A 135 17.35 -0.31 -16.74
CA ASP A 135 17.50 -0.99 -18.01
C ASP A 135 16.32 -0.75 -18.94
N LYS A 136 15.17 -0.52 -18.36
CA LYS A 136 14.00 -0.31 -19.19
C LYS A 136 14.00 1.02 -19.87
N GLU A 137 14.81 1.89 -19.42
CA GLU A 137 14.89 3.21 -20.00
C GLU A 137 15.70 3.24 -21.26
N ARG A 138 16.35 2.18 -21.56
CA ARG A 138 17.17 2.12 -22.77
C ARG A 138 16.46 1.44 -23.92
#